data_facddc75a21c586f797db80b11fb1a39
#
_entry.id   facddc75a21c586f797db80b11fb1a39
#
_cell.length_a   1.000
_cell.length_b   1.000
_cell.length_c   1.000
_cell.angle_alpha   90.00
_cell.angle_beta   90.00
_cell.angle_gamma   90.00
#
_symmetry.space_group_name_H-M   'P 1'
#
loop_
_entity.id
_entity.type
_entity.pdbx_description
1 polymer ?
#
loop_
_entity_poly.entity_id
_entity_poly.type
_entity_poly.pdbx_seq_one_letter_code
_entity_poly.pdbx_strand_id
1 'polypeptide(L)'
;LEALLNFQQVCIDLTGFPVAGASLLDEATAAAEAMAMAHRVGKVKSERFFVDARVYPQTLDVMKTRAKYFGFELVVGDFAQADDGEYFGALFQYVGKDGDVQDLQDVIGRLKAKGTIVAVAADIMSLVLLKSPAELGADIALGNTQRFGVPMGFGGPHAAYFAFKD
;
A
#
# COMPACT_ATOMS: atom_id res chain seq x y z
N LEU A 1 9.66 24.32 2.99
CA LEU A 1 10.47 23.11 3.26
C LEU A 1 10.13 22.47 4.59
N GLU A 2 10.05 23.22 5.70
CA GLU A 2 9.73 22.72 7.03
C GLU A 2 8.40 21.95 7.06
N ALA A 3 7.34 22.49 6.44
CA ALA A 3 6.05 21.81 6.36
C ALA A 3 6.14 20.46 5.63
N LEU A 4 6.97 20.33 4.61
CA LEU A 4 7.19 19.05 3.91
C LEU A 4 7.94 18.05 4.78
N LEU A 5 8.92 18.50 5.56
CA LEU A 5 9.64 17.65 6.52
C LEU A 5 8.70 17.16 7.63
N ASN A 6 7.84 18.05 8.14
CA ASN A 6 6.82 17.67 9.14
C ASN A 6 5.83 16.66 8.57
N PHE A 7 5.40 16.83 7.31
CA PHE A 7 4.53 15.85 6.63
C PHE A 7 5.20 14.48 6.53
N GLN A 8 6.47 14.42 6.09
CA GLN A 8 7.21 13.17 6.03
C GLN A 8 7.34 12.52 7.41
N GLN A 9 7.64 13.32 8.45
CA GLN A 9 7.77 12.82 9.82
C GLN A 9 6.46 12.23 10.35
N VAL A 10 5.32 12.88 10.12
CA VAL A 10 4.01 12.35 10.52
C VAL A 10 3.72 11.02 9.83
N CYS A 11 4.03 10.89 8.54
CA CYS A 11 3.89 9.63 7.82
C CYS A 11 4.81 8.54 8.39
N ILE A 12 6.05 8.86 8.72
CA ILE A 12 7.01 7.96 9.38
C ILE A 12 6.44 7.48 10.71
N ASP A 13 6.00 8.39 11.56
CA ASP A 13 5.53 8.07 12.91
C ASP A 13 4.28 7.19 12.89
N LEU A 14 3.32 7.46 12.00
CA LEU A 14 2.08 6.70 11.92
C LEU A 14 2.25 5.33 11.24
N THR A 15 3.09 5.24 10.21
CA THR A 15 3.31 3.98 9.49
C THR A 15 4.32 3.06 10.15
N GLY A 16 5.18 3.60 11.02
CA GLY A 16 6.29 2.89 11.68
C GLY A 16 7.49 2.63 10.78
N PHE A 17 7.51 3.16 9.54
CA PHE A 17 8.65 3.01 8.63
C PHE A 17 9.66 4.15 8.80
N PRO A 18 10.96 3.90 8.55
CA PRO A 18 12.00 4.91 8.75
C PRO A 18 12.07 5.95 7.64
N VAL A 19 11.45 5.70 6.48
CA VAL A 19 11.52 6.58 5.31
C VAL A 19 10.13 6.87 4.77
N ALA A 20 9.83 8.13 4.50
CA ALA A 20 8.64 8.56 3.78
C ALA A 20 8.97 9.62 2.73
N GLY A 21 8.30 9.56 1.58
CA GLY A 21 8.34 10.60 0.57
C GLY A 21 7.53 11.85 0.98
N ALA A 22 7.73 12.94 0.26
CA ALA A 22 6.99 14.18 0.52
C ALA A 22 5.51 14.04 0.11
N SER A 23 5.22 13.55 -1.10
CA SER A 23 3.87 13.13 -1.52
C SER A 23 3.89 12.49 -2.91
N LEU A 24 2.81 11.74 -3.22
CA LEU A 24 2.46 11.30 -4.56
C LEU A 24 1.10 11.89 -4.96
N LEU A 25 0.70 11.70 -6.23
CA LEU A 25 -0.51 12.30 -6.77
C LEU A 25 -1.76 11.87 -6.01
N ASP A 26 -1.96 10.56 -5.88
CA ASP A 26 -3.10 9.93 -5.21
C ASP A 26 -2.76 8.49 -4.76
N GLU A 27 -3.65 7.89 -3.97
CA GLU A 27 -3.48 6.51 -3.47
C GLU A 27 -3.37 5.49 -4.60
N ALA A 28 -4.13 5.63 -5.66
CA ALA A 28 -4.12 4.71 -6.78
C ALA A 28 -2.78 4.72 -7.52
N THR A 29 -2.21 5.91 -7.75
CA THR A 29 -0.87 6.08 -8.31
C THR A 29 0.19 5.51 -7.35
N ALA A 30 0.06 5.79 -6.05
CA ALA A 30 0.98 5.25 -5.05
C ALA A 30 0.98 3.72 -5.02
N ALA A 31 -0.19 3.08 -5.17
CA ALA A 31 -0.31 1.63 -5.26
C ALA A 31 0.40 1.06 -6.52
N ALA A 32 0.26 1.75 -7.65
CA ALA A 32 0.97 1.37 -8.88
C ALA A 32 2.50 1.55 -8.76
N GLU A 33 2.95 2.60 -8.07
CA GLU A 33 4.39 2.80 -7.78
C GLU A 33 4.92 1.74 -6.79
N ALA A 34 4.12 1.34 -5.79
CA ALA A 34 4.48 0.25 -4.88
C ALA A 34 4.65 -1.09 -5.64
N MET A 35 3.77 -1.38 -6.59
CA MET A 35 3.91 -2.55 -7.47
C MET A 35 5.21 -2.49 -8.30
N ALA A 36 5.51 -1.36 -8.92
CA ALA A 36 6.73 -1.17 -9.70
C ALA A 36 7.99 -1.27 -8.81
N MET A 37 7.96 -0.69 -7.63
CA MET A 37 9.04 -0.80 -6.65
C MET A 37 9.24 -2.24 -6.18
N ALA A 38 8.16 -2.95 -5.84
CA ALA A 38 8.23 -4.34 -5.41
C ALA A 38 8.91 -5.24 -6.46
N HIS A 39 8.59 -5.07 -7.75
CA HIS A 39 9.24 -5.81 -8.83
C HIS A 39 10.73 -5.49 -8.94
N ARG A 40 11.09 -4.21 -8.78
CA ARG A 40 12.48 -3.76 -8.91
C ARG A 40 13.39 -4.25 -7.79
N VAL A 41 12.90 -4.26 -6.55
CA VAL A 41 13.72 -4.60 -5.37
C VAL A 41 13.53 -6.06 -4.93
N GLY A 42 12.43 -6.70 -5.35
CA GLY A 42 12.10 -8.08 -5.01
C GLY A 42 13.05 -9.10 -5.62
N LYS A 43 13.15 -10.26 -4.98
CA LYS A 43 14.01 -11.38 -5.42
C LYS A 43 13.21 -12.51 -6.07
N VAL A 44 11.89 -12.51 -5.91
CA VAL A 44 11.00 -13.54 -6.47
C VAL A 44 10.92 -13.38 -7.99
N LYS A 45 11.19 -14.46 -8.72
CA LYS A 45 11.16 -14.50 -10.20
C LYS A 45 9.74 -14.84 -10.69
N SER A 46 8.83 -13.91 -10.49
CA SER A 46 7.44 -14.02 -10.93
C SER A 46 7.02 -12.69 -11.54
N GLU A 47 6.12 -12.69 -12.51
CA GLU A 47 5.47 -11.49 -13.05
C GLU A 47 4.06 -11.28 -12.44
N ARG A 48 3.72 -12.04 -11.40
CA ARG A 48 2.41 -11.99 -10.74
C ARG A 48 2.46 -11.11 -9.50
N PHE A 49 1.48 -10.23 -9.40
CA PHE A 49 1.25 -9.36 -8.23
C PHE A 49 -0.13 -9.63 -7.65
N PHE A 50 -0.19 -9.92 -6.35
CA PHE A 50 -1.45 -10.14 -5.66
C PHE A 50 -2.09 -8.81 -5.25
N VAL A 51 -3.41 -8.69 -5.45
CA VAL A 51 -4.21 -7.54 -5.00
C VAL A 51 -5.40 -8.04 -4.19
N ASP A 52 -5.51 -7.59 -2.96
CA ASP A 52 -6.64 -7.85 -2.09
C ASP A 52 -7.95 -7.35 -2.74
N ALA A 53 -8.96 -8.19 -2.79
CA ALA A 53 -10.27 -7.85 -3.36
C ALA A 53 -10.99 -6.70 -2.63
N ARG A 54 -10.50 -6.30 -1.44
CA ARG A 54 -11.02 -5.17 -0.66
C ARG A 54 -10.39 -3.82 -1.03
N VAL A 55 -9.42 -3.81 -1.95
CA VAL A 55 -8.83 -2.58 -2.51
C VAL A 55 -9.91 -1.78 -3.24
N TYR A 56 -9.82 -0.46 -3.13
CA TYR A 56 -10.78 0.45 -3.79
C TYR A 56 -10.79 0.26 -5.31
N PRO A 57 -11.97 0.29 -5.95
CA PRO A 57 -12.09 0.05 -7.40
C PRO A 57 -11.20 0.96 -8.25
N GLN A 58 -11.13 2.25 -7.93
CA GLN A 58 -10.29 3.20 -8.65
C GLN A 58 -8.79 2.87 -8.54
N THR A 59 -8.36 2.39 -7.38
CA THR A 59 -6.97 1.94 -7.17
C THR A 59 -6.66 0.73 -8.05
N LEU A 60 -7.55 -0.25 -8.05
CA LEU A 60 -7.42 -1.44 -8.88
C LEU A 60 -7.36 -1.11 -10.38
N ASP A 61 -8.16 -0.16 -10.85
CA ASP A 61 -8.20 0.22 -12.27
C ASP A 61 -6.91 0.92 -12.72
N VAL A 62 -6.33 1.77 -11.90
CA VAL A 62 -5.00 2.36 -12.17
C VAL A 62 -3.92 1.28 -12.17
N MET A 63 -3.95 0.36 -11.22
CA MET A 63 -3.00 -0.75 -11.16
C MET A 63 -3.09 -1.66 -12.40
N LYS A 64 -4.30 -2.00 -12.86
CA LYS A 64 -4.51 -2.76 -14.10
C LYS A 64 -3.89 -2.06 -15.31
N THR A 65 -4.10 -0.74 -15.40
CA THR A 65 -3.52 0.07 -16.49
C THR A 65 -2.00 -0.01 -16.48
N ARG A 66 -1.38 0.19 -15.32
CA ARG A 66 0.10 0.15 -15.19
C ARG A 66 0.66 -1.25 -15.39
N ALA A 67 0.03 -2.27 -14.80
CA ALA A 67 0.45 -3.66 -14.93
C ALA A 67 0.51 -4.11 -16.41
N LYS A 68 -0.51 -3.72 -17.21
CA LYS A 68 -0.56 -4.01 -18.64
C LYS A 68 0.72 -3.55 -19.38
N TYR A 69 1.20 -2.34 -19.09
CA TYR A 69 2.39 -1.79 -19.78
C TYR A 69 3.72 -2.31 -19.22
N PHE A 70 3.73 -2.79 -17.98
CA PHE A 70 4.89 -3.45 -17.39
C PHE A 70 4.96 -4.96 -17.72
N GLY A 71 3.89 -5.53 -18.26
CA GLY A 71 3.81 -6.98 -18.51
C GLY A 71 3.51 -7.79 -17.27
N PHE A 72 2.94 -7.18 -16.21
CA PHE A 72 2.59 -7.88 -14.97
C PHE A 72 1.18 -8.46 -15.04
N GLU A 73 1.00 -9.61 -14.38
CA GLU A 73 -0.29 -10.24 -14.13
C GLU A 73 -0.80 -9.85 -12.75
N LEU A 74 -1.98 -9.20 -12.68
CA LEU A 74 -2.65 -8.93 -11.40
C LEU A 74 -3.55 -10.11 -11.04
N VAL A 75 -3.34 -10.66 -9.86
CA VAL A 75 -4.19 -11.70 -9.26
C VAL A 75 -5.01 -11.08 -8.14
N VAL A 76 -6.29 -10.84 -8.40
CA VAL A 76 -7.21 -10.26 -7.41
C VAL A 76 -7.92 -11.38 -6.68
N GLY A 77 -7.84 -11.38 -5.35
CA GLY A 77 -8.41 -12.46 -4.53
C GLY A 77 -8.64 -12.09 -3.07
N ASP A 78 -9.19 -13.05 -2.34
CA ASP A 78 -9.35 -12.94 -0.89
C ASP A 78 -7.99 -12.89 -0.21
N PHE A 79 -7.81 -11.97 0.75
CA PHE A 79 -6.56 -11.80 1.48
C PHE A 79 -6.12 -13.08 2.22
N ALA A 80 -7.08 -13.89 2.68
CA ALA A 80 -6.78 -15.13 3.39
C ALA A 80 -6.12 -16.19 2.48
N GLN A 81 -6.27 -16.08 1.17
CA GLN A 81 -5.72 -16.96 0.14
C GLN A 81 -4.52 -16.33 -0.60
N ALA A 82 -4.02 -15.19 -0.14
CA ALA A 82 -2.96 -14.45 -0.82
C ALA A 82 -1.65 -15.23 -0.93
N ASP A 83 -1.43 -16.20 -0.09
CA ASP A 83 -0.22 -17.02 -0.10
C ASP A 83 -0.34 -18.35 -0.87
N ASP A 84 -1.47 -18.63 -1.53
CA ASP A 84 -1.66 -19.84 -2.35
C ASP A 84 -0.81 -19.83 -3.65
N GLY A 85 -0.22 -18.69 -4.00
CA GLY A 85 0.61 -18.51 -5.19
C GLY A 85 2.02 -18.02 -4.89
N GLU A 86 2.78 -17.85 -5.98
CA GLU A 86 4.08 -17.18 -5.98
C GLU A 86 3.93 -15.79 -6.62
N TYR A 87 4.23 -14.75 -5.84
CA TYR A 87 4.05 -13.35 -6.24
C TYR A 87 5.32 -12.56 -5.95
N PHE A 88 5.75 -11.68 -6.88
CA PHE A 88 6.83 -10.75 -6.60
C PHE A 88 6.45 -9.68 -5.57
N GLY A 89 5.14 -9.37 -5.49
CA GLY A 89 4.59 -8.43 -4.53
C GLY A 89 3.12 -8.65 -4.27
N ALA A 90 2.61 -8.01 -3.22
CA ALA A 90 1.21 -8.03 -2.83
C ALA A 90 0.76 -6.67 -2.29
N LEU A 91 -0.50 -6.30 -2.51
CA LEU A 91 -1.15 -5.13 -1.93
C LEU A 91 -2.38 -5.53 -1.14
N PHE A 92 -2.45 -5.10 0.11
CA PHE A 92 -3.61 -5.25 0.99
C PHE A 92 -4.23 -3.89 1.31
N GLN A 93 -5.56 -3.87 1.49
CA GLN A 93 -6.29 -2.69 1.93
C GLN A 93 -6.58 -2.75 3.44
N TYR A 94 -6.23 -1.67 4.16
CA TYR A 94 -6.35 -1.54 5.61
C TYR A 94 -6.77 -0.11 5.99
N VAL A 95 -8.00 0.19 6.16
CA VAL A 95 -9.28 -0.50 6.21
C VAL A 95 -9.80 -0.85 4.80
N GLY A 96 -10.54 -1.95 4.65
CA GLY A 96 -11.11 -2.38 3.38
C GLY A 96 -12.21 -1.45 2.83
N LYS A 97 -12.54 -1.59 1.55
CA LYS A 97 -13.54 -0.75 0.85
C LYS A 97 -14.94 -0.77 1.48
N ASP A 98 -15.26 -1.85 2.17
CA ASP A 98 -16.56 -2.05 2.85
C ASP A 98 -16.50 -1.63 4.34
N GLY A 99 -15.40 -1.02 4.78
CA GLY A 99 -15.18 -0.54 6.14
C GLY A 99 -14.71 -1.62 7.13
N ASP A 100 -14.43 -2.82 6.65
CA ASP A 100 -13.96 -3.92 7.49
C ASP A 100 -12.47 -3.79 7.83
N VAL A 101 -12.12 -4.24 9.03
CA VAL A 101 -10.74 -4.31 9.51
C VAL A 101 -10.37 -5.79 9.68
N GLN A 102 -9.31 -6.21 9.00
CA GLN A 102 -8.79 -7.57 9.10
C GLN A 102 -7.41 -7.58 9.75
N ASP A 103 -7.11 -8.63 10.51
CA ASP A 103 -5.74 -8.86 10.97
C ASP A 103 -4.91 -9.44 9.80
N LEU A 104 -4.01 -8.63 9.29
CA LEU A 104 -3.15 -8.97 8.15
C LEU A 104 -1.82 -9.58 8.58
N GLN A 105 -1.51 -9.65 9.87
CA GLN A 105 -0.18 -10.01 10.37
C GLN A 105 0.25 -11.40 9.90
N ASP A 106 -0.64 -12.39 10.02
CA ASP A 106 -0.30 -13.78 9.67
C ASP A 106 -0.09 -13.97 8.16
N VAL A 107 -0.97 -13.42 7.32
CA VAL A 107 -0.83 -13.53 5.87
C VAL A 107 0.39 -12.79 5.36
N ILE A 108 0.69 -11.63 5.91
CA ILE A 108 1.92 -10.89 5.61
C ILE A 108 3.14 -11.74 5.98
N GLY A 109 3.15 -12.34 7.17
CA GLY A 109 4.23 -13.22 7.61
C GLY A 109 4.48 -14.38 6.65
N ARG A 110 3.42 -15.06 6.18
CA ARG A 110 3.54 -16.16 5.21
C ARG A 110 4.08 -15.71 3.85
N LEU A 111 3.61 -14.56 3.34
CA LEU A 111 4.12 -13.98 2.09
C LEU A 111 5.59 -13.56 2.21
N LYS A 112 5.96 -12.93 3.32
CA LYS A 112 7.34 -12.54 3.60
C LYS A 112 8.27 -13.74 3.66
N ALA A 113 7.84 -14.85 4.22
CA ALA A 113 8.62 -16.11 4.24
C ALA A 113 8.91 -16.65 2.84
N LYS A 114 8.06 -16.32 1.83
CA LYS A 114 8.27 -16.64 0.40
C LYS A 114 9.10 -15.59 -0.34
N GLY A 115 9.48 -14.48 0.31
CA GLY A 115 10.24 -13.38 -0.29
C GLY A 115 9.39 -12.35 -1.03
N THR A 116 8.06 -12.43 -0.94
CA THR A 116 7.13 -11.45 -1.52
C THR A 116 7.28 -10.09 -0.85
N ILE A 117 7.35 -9.03 -1.62
CA ILE A 117 7.32 -7.64 -1.12
C ILE A 117 5.88 -7.26 -0.84
N VAL A 118 5.59 -6.84 0.38
CA VAL A 118 4.21 -6.57 0.80
C VAL A 118 3.98 -5.07 1.01
N ALA A 119 3.00 -4.53 0.29
CA ALA A 119 2.48 -3.18 0.46
C ALA A 119 1.12 -3.19 1.16
N VAL A 120 0.88 -2.20 2.01
CA VAL A 120 -0.40 -1.98 2.70
C VAL A 120 -0.91 -0.59 2.35
N ALA A 121 -2.08 -0.51 1.72
CA ALA A 121 -2.83 0.72 1.54
C ALA A 121 -3.68 0.96 2.78
N ALA A 122 -3.29 1.92 3.60
CA ALA A 122 -3.92 2.17 4.90
C ALA A 122 -4.58 3.55 4.97
N ASP A 123 -5.77 3.62 5.58
CA ASP A 123 -6.31 4.89 6.04
C ASP A 123 -5.40 5.42 7.16
N ILE A 124 -4.68 6.49 6.86
CA ILE A 124 -3.65 7.00 7.78
C ILE A 124 -4.19 7.39 9.16
N MET A 125 -5.46 7.82 9.25
CA MET A 125 -6.09 8.14 10.54
C MET A 125 -6.41 6.89 11.35
N SER A 126 -6.65 5.76 10.71
CA SER A 126 -6.87 4.48 11.41
C SER A 126 -5.63 4.01 12.17
N LEU A 127 -4.45 4.41 11.72
CA LEU A 127 -3.17 4.03 12.32
C LEU A 127 -2.92 4.66 13.71
N VAL A 128 -3.75 5.61 14.12
CA VAL A 128 -3.76 6.12 15.49
C VAL A 128 -4.30 5.07 16.49
N LEU A 129 -5.13 4.15 16.00
CA LEU A 129 -5.81 3.12 16.81
C LEU A 129 -5.35 1.69 16.49
N LEU A 130 -4.98 1.44 15.25
CA LEU A 130 -4.62 0.11 14.74
C LEU A 130 -3.11 -0.06 14.68
N LYS A 131 -2.64 -1.31 14.62
CA LYS A 131 -1.22 -1.60 14.38
C LYS A 131 -0.76 -0.94 13.09
N SER A 132 0.41 -0.34 13.13
CA SER A 132 1.03 0.25 11.93
C SER A 132 1.40 -0.82 10.89
N PRO A 133 1.48 -0.46 9.60
CA PRO A 133 1.96 -1.38 8.56
C PRO A 133 3.33 -2.02 8.86
N ALA A 134 4.24 -1.28 9.49
CA ALA A 134 5.53 -1.82 9.91
C ALA A 134 5.38 -2.90 10.99
N GLU A 135 4.51 -2.68 12.00
CA GLU A 135 4.22 -3.69 13.04
C GLU A 135 3.55 -4.93 12.46
N LEU A 136 2.74 -4.79 11.40
CA LEU A 136 2.17 -5.92 10.66
C LEU A 136 3.22 -6.71 9.86
N GLY A 137 4.43 -6.18 9.69
CA GLY A 137 5.52 -6.82 8.96
C GLY A 137 5.57 -6.47 7.46
N ALA A 138 4.83 -5.46 7.00
CA ALA A 138 4.86 -4.99 5.62
C ALA A 138 6.21 -4.35 5.25
N ASP A 139 6.42 -4.11 3.96
CA ASP A 139 7.61 -3.43 3.43
C ASP A 139 7.31 -2.00 3.01
N ILE A 140 6.07 -1.74 2.58
CA ILE A 140 5.62 -0.46 2.05
C ILE A 140 4.26 -0.12 2.67
N ALA A 141 4.06 1.13 3.02
CA ALA A 141 2.75 1.69 3.34
C ALA A 141 2.43 2.86 2.42
N LEU A 142 1.18 2.93 2.01
CA LEU A 142 0.67 4.02 1.18
C LEU A 142 -0.80 4.30 1.53
N GLY A 143 -1.31 5.39 1.04
CA GLY A 143 -2.68 5.82 1.26
C GLY A 143 -2.83 7.28 0.91
N ASN A 144 -3.98 7.88 1.21
CA ASN A 144 -4.16 9.30 0.99
C ASN A 144 -4.18 10.11 2.29
N THR A 145 -3.86 11.39 2.19
CA THR A 145 -3.72 12.30 3.33
C THR A 145 -4.88 13.29 3.46
N GLN A 146 -5.94 13.14 2.69
CA GLN A 146 -7.15 13.98 2.80
C GLN A 146 -7.72 13.93 4.23
N ARG A 147 -7.55 12.82 4.92
CA ARG A 147 -7.96 12.60 6.31
C ARG A 147 -7.30 13.54 7.32
N PHE A 148 -6.22 14.23 6.96
CA PHE A 148 -5.61 15.28 7.78
C PHE A 148 -6.39 16.61 7.78
N GLY A 149 -7.59 16.63 7.21
CA GLY A 149 -8.49 17.77 7.25
C GLY A 149 -8.57 18.55 5.93
N VAL A 150 -8.15 17.97 4.82
CA VAL A 150 -8.30 18.60 3.51
C VAL A 150 -9.77 18.48 3.08
N PRO A 151 -10.48 19.62 2.85
CA PRO A 151 -11.90 19.59 2.48
C PRO A 151 -12.12 19.01 1.09
N MET A 152 -13.29 18.42 0.86
CA MET A 152 -13.66 17.83 -0.44
C MET A 152 -14.06 18.86 -1.51
N GLY A 153 -13.90 20.16 -1.25
CA GLY A 153 -14.13 21.23 -2.23
C GLY A 153 -13.04 21.27 -3.31
N PHE A 154 -13.29 22.00 -4.37
CA PHE A 154 -12.31 22.24 -5.47
C PHE A 154 -11.70 20.97 -6.06
N GLY A 155 -12.51 19.91 -6.22
CA GLY A 155 -12.05 18.62 -6.75
C GLY A 155 -11.54 17.63 -5.69
N GLY A 156 -11.51 18.00 -4.41
CA GLY A 156 -11.14 17.12 -3.31
C GLY A 156 -9.67 16.71 -3.33
N PRO A 157 -8.73 17.63 -3.09
CA PRO A 157 -7.31 17.30 -3.06
C PRO A 157 -7.03 16.14 -2.09
N HIS A 158 -6.31 15.12 -2.54
CA HIS A 158 -6.07 13.88 -1.79
C HIS A 158 -4.70 13.27 -2.11
N ALA A 159 -3.65 14.07 -1.93
CA ALA A 159 -2.29 13.62 -2.12
C ALA A 159 -2.00 12.33 -1.31
N ALA A 160 -1.24 11.43 -1.92
CA ALA A 160 -0.85 10.20 -1.25
C ALA A 160 0.39 10.38 -0.38
N TYR A 161 0.44 9.62 0.70
CA TYR A 161 1.68 9.31 1.39
C TYR A 161 2.27 8.00 0.86
N PHE A 162 3.58 7.85 0.99
CA PHE A 162 4.31 6.65 0.63
C PHE A 162 5.50 6.49 1.60
N ALA A 163 5.50 5.41 2.36
CA ALA A 163 6.53 5.11 3.34
C ALA A 163 7.02 3.67 3.17
N PHE A 164 8.28 3.42 3.49
CA PHE A 164 8.88 2.11 3.27
C PHE A 164 10.06 1.86 4.23
N LYS A 165 10.41 0.59 4.37
CA LYS A 165 11.61 0.18 5.12
C LYS A 165 12.86 0.40 4.29
N ASP A 166 14.02 0.49 4.95
CA ASP A 166 15.35 0.50 4.32
C ASP A 166 15.65 -0.82 3.58
#